data_610c6f7b99c1e44587ced3e7d05ee160
#
_entry.id   610c6f7b99c1e44587ced3e7d05ee160
#
_cell.length_a   1.000
_cell.length_b   1.000
_cell.length_c   1.000
_cell.angle_alpha   90.00
_cell.angle_beta   90.00
_cell.angle_gamma   90.00
#
_symmetry.space_group_name_H-M   'P 1'
#
loop_
_entity.id
_entity.type
_entity.pdbx_description
1 polymer ?
#
loop_
_entity_poly.entity_id
_entity_poly.type
_entity_poly.pdbx_seq_one_letter_code
_entity_poly.pdbx_strand_id
1 'polypeptide(L)'
;ALADAYAPLVFVNGADTKAAQVFTLAHELAHLWLGETALSDLDPASVRDNTVERWCNQVAAELLVPMAEFRAHLDASADIPSQLQTLAEHFRVSTQVILGRFREAGELTWDEYLHELGVERARVAAIIAERGSGGNYYNTKPVQIGKRFARALVASTMEGQTSYTEAFRLLGLKKASTFDGLADRLGVR
;
A
#
# COMPACT_ATOMS: atom_id res chain seq x y z
N ALA A 1 3.00 0.54 -10.56
CA ALA A 1 2.15 1.23 -11.56
C ALA A 1 2.33 0.66 -12.96
N LEU A 2 1.32 0.87 -13.82
CA LEU A 2 1.42 0.72 -15.27
C LEU A 2 1.25 2.10 -15.88
N ALA A 3 2.31 2.62 -16.47
CA ALA A 3 2.31 3.92 -17.12
C ALA A 3 1.81 3.74 -18.57
N ASP A 4 0.58 4.16 -18.83
CA ASP A 4 -0.02 4.20 -20.14
C ASP A 4 -0.47 5.64 -20.42
N ALA A 5 -0.27 6.12 -21.65
CA ALA A 5 -0.57 7.51 -22.02
C ALA A 5 -2.07 7.85 -21.94
N TYR A 6 -2.95 6.86 -22.07
CA TYR A 6 -4.39 7.04 -22.12
C TYR A 6 -5.12 6.50 -20.89
N ALA A 7 -4.56 5.43 -20.28
CA ALA A 7 -5.21 4.73 -19.17
C ALA A 7 -4.17 4.26 -18.14
N PRO A 8 -3.49 5.17 -17.43
CA PRO A 8 -2.55 4.77 -16.39
C PRO A 8 -3.28 4.00 -15.29
N LEU A 9 -2.65 2.93 -14.78
CA LEU A 9 -3.22 2.07 -13.76
C LEU A 9 -2.31 2.03 -12.54
N VAL A 10 -2.88 2.31 -11.38
CA VAL A 10 -2.24 2.12 -10.07
C VAL A 10 -2.93 0.97 -9.35
N PHE A 11 -2.16 0.00 -8.90
CA PHE A 11 -2.63 -1.07 -8.04
C PHE A 11 -2.23 -0.78 -6.59
N VAL A 12 -3.22 -0.76 -5.68
CA VAL A 12 -3.00 -0.63 -4.24
C VAL A 12 -3.60 -1.85 -3.55
N ASN A 13 -2.80 -2.54 -2.74
CA ASN A 13 -3.26 -3.72 -2.01
C ASN A 13 -4.28 -3.32 -0.93
N GLY A 14 -5.54 -3.70 -1.11
CA GLY A 14 -6.62 -3.41 -0.15
C GLY A 14 -6.51 -4.14 1.19
N ALA A 15 -5.61 -5.12 1.32
CA ALA A 15 -5.35 -5.82 2.58
C ALA A 15 -4.41 -5.05 3.51
N ASP A 16 -3.66 -4.09 2.98
CA ASP A 16 -2.74 -3.26 3.74
C ASP A 16 -3.48 -2.25 4.64
N THR A 17 -2.78 -1.74 5.64
CA THR A 17 -3.31 -0.65 6.47
C THR A 17 -3.57 0.60 5.62
N LYS A 18 -4.46 1.48 6.07
CA LYS A 18 -4.75 2.74 5.35
C LYS A 18 -3.51 3.59 5.15
N ALA A 19 -2.65 3.67 6.16
CA ALA A 19 -1.38 4.38 6.10
C ALA A 19 -0.45 3.79 5.01
N ALA A 20 -0.33 2.45 4.93
CA ALA A 20 0.44 1.79 3.89
C ALA A 20 -0.18 2.01 2.49
N GLN A 21 -1.51 1.92 2.36
CA GLN A 21 -2.21 2.19 1.10
C GLN A 21 -1.96 3.61 0.57
N VAL A 22 -1.97 4.61 1.45
CA VAL A 22 -1.71 6.02 1.09
C VAL A 22 -0.27 6.20 0.64
N PHE A 23 0.70 5.59 1.35
CA PHE A 23 2.11 5.63 0.95
C PHE A 23 2.33 4.94 -0.41
N THR A 24 1.79 3.73 -0.59
CA THR A 24 1.85 3.02 -1.87
C THR A 24 1.25 3.86 -3.00
N LEU A 25 0.09 4.50 -2.78
CA LEU A 25 -0.52 5.36 -3.79
C LEU A 25 0.41 6.52 -4.18
N ALA A 26 0.99 7.23 -3.20
CA ALA A 26 1.91 8.34 -3.45
C ALA A 26 3.17 7.88 -4.20
N HIS A 27 3.71 6.71 -3.83
CA HIS A 27 4.86 6.09 -4.48
C HIS A 27 4.55 5.68 -5.94
N GLU A 28 3.40 5.05 -6.19
CA GLU A 28 2.98 4.66 -7.55
C GLU A 28 2.70 5.89 -8.43
N LEU A 29 2.18 6.98 -7.86
CA LEU A 29 2.03 8.25 -8.58
C LEU A 29 3.39 8.84 -8.98
N ALA A 30 4.43 8.70 -8.15
CA ALA A 30 5.78 9.12 -8.51
C ALA A 30 6.32 8.33 -9.73
N HIS A 31 6.08 7.00 -9.80
CA HIS A 31 6.40 6.20 -10.99
C HIS A 31 5.66 6.70 -12.25
N LEU A 32 4.38 7.01 -12.13
CA LEU A 32 3.61 7.56 -13.27
C LEU A 32 4.17 8.91 -13.75
N TRP A 33 4.63 9.77 -12.84
CA TRP A 33 5.27 11.05 -13.21
C TRP A 33 6.59 10.86 -13.97
N LEU A 34 7.32 9.79 -13.66
CA LEU A 34 8.52 9.42 -14.44
C LEU A 34 8.18 8.77 -15.79
N GLY A 35 6.93 8.38 -16.02
CA GLY A 35 6.52 7.64 -17.21
C GLY A 35 7.02 6.19 -17.23
N GLU A 36 7.38 5.65 -16.06
CA GLU A 36 7.92 4.30 -15.93
C GLU A 36 6.86 3.32 -15.44
N THR A 37 6.77 2.18 -16.14
CA THR A 37 6.02 1.02 -15.67
C THR A 37 6.91 0.18 -14.77
N ALA A 38 6.56 0.06 -13.50
CA ALA A 38 7.31 -0.74 -12.53
C ALA A 38 6.39 -1.59 -11.66
N LEU A 39 6.85 -2.79 -11.34
CA LEU A 39 6.37 -3.55 -10.18
C LEU A 39 7.23 -3.12 -9.00
N SER A 40 6.64 -2.33 -8.11
CA SER A 40 7.37 -1.75 -6.98
C SER A 40 7.66 -2.79 -5.91
N ASP A 41 8.92 -2.92 -5.56
CA ASP A 41 9.37 -3.63 -4.37
C ASP A 41 9.66 -2.60 -3.28
N LEU A 42 8.82 -2.57 -2.25
CA LEU A 42 8.94 -1.64 -1.13
C LEU A 42 9.93 -2.12 -0.05
N ASP A 43 10.67 -3.21 -0.27
CA ASP A 43 11.69 -3.64 0.68
C ASP A 43 12.90 -2.68 0.64
N PRO A 44 13.21 -1.96 1.75
CA PRO A 44 14.34 -1.04 1.80
C PRO A 44 15.68 -1.66 1.45
N ALA A 45 15.86 -2.96 1.65
CA ALA A 45 17.09 -3.66 1.29
C ALA A 45 17.28 -3.75 -0.24
N SER A 46 16.19 -3.96 -1.00
CA SER A 46 16.20 -4.02 -2.46
C SER A 46 16.29 -2.64 -3.12
N VAL A 47 15.78 -1.60 -2.43
CA VAL A 47 15.75 -0.21 -2.91
C VAL A 47 17.14 0.45 -2.93
N ARG A 48 18.12 -0.07 -2.18
CA ARG A 48 19.44 0.56 -2.01
C ARG A 48 20.16 0.80 -3.34
N ASP A 49 20.06 -0.13 -4.27
CA ASP A 49 20.74 -0.07 -5.57
C ASP A 49 19.83 0.45 -6.71
N ASN A 50 18.53 0.62 -6.45
CA ASN A 50 17.58 1.14 -7.44
C ASN A 50 17.32 2.63 -7.22
N THR A 51 17.88 3.45 -8.09
CA THR A 51 17.79 4.92 -8.01
C THR A 51 16.35 5.42 -8.19
N VAL A 52 15.57 4.78 -9.06
CA VAL A 52 14.18 5.15 -9.34
C VAL A 52 13.30 4.88 -8.13
N GLU A 53 13.39 3.67 -7.56
CA GLU A 53 12.65 3.28 -6.36
C GLU A 53 12.96 4.20 -5.16
N ARG A 54 14.24 4.54 -5.00
CA ARG A 54 14.66 5.46 -3.95
C ARG A 54 14.06 6.85 -4.15
N TRP A 55 14.07 7.36 -5.39
CA TRP A 55 13.48 8.65 -5.72
C TRP A 55 11.96 8.64 -5.49
N CYS A 56 11.23 7.60 -5.94
CA CYS A 56 9.79 7.45 -5.73
C CYS A 56 9.44 7.41 -4.23
N ASN A 57 10.24 6.68 -3.42
CA ASN A 57 10.09 6.67 -1.97
C ASN A 57 10.31 8.06 -1.35
N GLN A 58 11.32 8.81 -1.80
CA GLN A 58 11.58 10.17 -1.31
C GLN A 58 10.45 11.12 -1.67
N VAL A 59 9.95 11.06 -2.91
CA VAL A 59 8.80 11.88 -3.35
C VAL A 59 7.55 11.56 -2.53
N ALA A 60 7.24 10.28 -2.33
CA ALA A 60 6.11 9.85 -1.52
C ALA A 60 6.25 10.32 -0.06
N ALA A 61 7.45 10.17 0.50
CA ALA A 61 7.73 10.62 1.86
C ALA A 61 7.61 12.14 1.99
N GLU A 62 8.14 12.92 1.04
CA GLU A 62 8.06 14.39 1.06
C GLU A 62 6.62 14.89 0.88
N LEU A 63 5.83 14.22 0.05
CA LEU A 63 4.42 14.55 -0.14
C LEU A 63 3.59 14.33 1.13
N LEU A 64 3.86 13.24 1.86
CA LEU A 64 3.05 12.83 3.02
C LEU A 64 3.57 13.39 4.34
N VAL A 65 4.88 13.59 4.44
CA VAL A 65 5.59 14.06 5.63
C VAL A 65 6.66 15.07 5.20
N PRO A 66 6.29 16.32 4.87
CA PRO A 66 7.26 17.34 4.45
C PRO A 66 8.37 17.49 5.49
N MET A 67 9.64 17.50 5.05
CA MET A 67 10.80 17.50 5.95
C MET A 67 10.82 18.72 6.89
N ALA A 68 10.36 19.86 6.42
CA ALA A 68 10.26 21.06 7.24
C ALA A 68 9.29 20.88 8.42
N GLU A 69 8.10 20.32 8.13
CA GLU A 69 7.08 20.02 9.14
C GLU A 69 7.54 18.90 10.08
N PHE A 70 8.17 17.85 9.53
CA PHE A 70 8.73 16.78 10.33
C PHE A 70 9.72 17.32 11.39
N ARG A 71 10.69 18.14 10.97
CA ARG A 71 11.67 18.77 11.87
C ARG A 71 11.05 19.66 12.91
N ALA A 72 9.96 20.38 12.59
CA ALA A 72 9.27 21.24 13.52
C ALA A 72 8.55 20.47 14.65
N HIS A 73 8.28 19.17 14.43
CA HIS A 73 7.60 18.29 15.39
C HIS A 73 8.56 17.36 16.14
N LEU A 74 9.87 17.41 15.84
CA LEU A 74 10.85 16.61 16.58
C LEU A 74 11.07 17.15 18.00
N ASP A 75 11.06 16.23 18.95
CA ASP A 75 11.53 16.49 20.31
C ASP A 75 12.97 15.97 20.47
N ALA A 76 13.94 16.89 20.46
CA ALA A 76 15.35 16.55 20.61
C ALA A 76 15.70 15.93 21.98
N SER A 77 14.82 16.01 22.98
CA SER A 77 15.01 15.43 24.30
C SER A 77 14.47 13.99 24.44
N ALA A 78 13.64 13.55 23.50
CA ALA A 78 13.00 12.25 23.50
C ALA A 78 13.73 11.26 22.58
N ASP A 79 13.74 9.98 22.94
CA ASP A 79 14.29 8.94 22.09
C ASP A 79 13.39 8.69 20.85
N ILE A 80 13.96 8.16 19.78
CA ILE A 80 13.25 7.94 18.51
C ILE A 80 12.06 6.99 18.69
N PRO A 81 12.18 5.82 19.36
CA PRO A 81 11.07 4.90 19.54
C PRO A 81 9.84 5.53 20.21
N SER A 82 10.04 6.43 21.19
CA SER A 82 8.94 7.09 21.89
C SER A 82 8.16 8.08 21.02
N GLN A 83 8.79 8.66 20.00
CA GLN A 83 8.19 9.63 19.09
C GLN A 83 7.47 8.99 17.90
N LEU A 84 7.83 7.74 17.52
CA LEU A 84 7.36 7.10 16.28
C LEU A 84 5.84 7.07 16.16
N GLN A 85 5.15 6.64 17.21
CA GLN A 85 3.70 6.50 17.17
C GLN A 85 3.01 7.86 17.07
N THR A 86 3.44 8.83 17.87
CA THR A 86 2.88 10.18 17.91
C THR A 86 3.04 10.90 16.56
N LEU A 87 4.23 10.82 15.96
CA LEU A 87 4.48 11.40 14.63
C LEU A 87 3.73 10.67 13.53
N ALA A 88 3.63 9.33 13.59
CA ALA A 88 2.86 8.55 12.63
C ALA A 88 1.36 8.91 12.67
N GLU A 89 0.80 9.12 13.85
CA GLU A 89 -0.60 9.56 14.03
C GLU A 89 -0.80 11.00 13.54
N HIS A 90 0.12 11.89 13.84
CA HIS A 90 0.07 13.28 13.38
C HIS A 90 0.04 13.38 11.85
N PHE A 91 0.97 12.72 11.18
CA PHE A 91 1.07 12.73 9.72
C PHE A 91 0.16 11.71 9.03
N ARG A 92 -0.52 10.84 9.77
CA ARG A 92 -1.39 9.74 9.27
C ARG A 92 -0.67 8.77 8.33
N VAL A 93 0.57 8.49 8.63
CA VAL A 93 1.43 7.54 7.91
C VAL A 93 1.81 6.36 8.81
N SER A 94 2.53 5.37 8.27
CA SER A 94 3.08 4.29 9.08
C SER A 94 4.31 4.76 9.87
N THR A 95 4.57 4.11 10.99
CA THR A 95 5.80 4.32 11.77
C THR A 95 7.08 4.05 10.96
N GLN A 96 7.01 3.16 9.95
CA GLN A 96 8.12 2.90 9.04
C GLN A 96 8.44 4.11 8.14
N VAL A 97 7.44 4.88 7.70
CA VAL A 97 7.65 6.14 6.96
C VAL A 97 8.34 7.17 7.86
N ILE A 98 7.92 7.26 9.12
CA ILE A 98 8.55 8.16 10.11
C ILE A 98 10.00 7.76 10.36
N LEU A 99 10.32 6.47 10.51
CA LEU A 99 11.71 6.00 10.61
C LEU A 99 12.55 6.41 9.40
N GLY A 100 11.99 6.31 8.19
CA GLY A 100 12.63 6.81 6.98
C GLY A 100 12.96 8.30 7.06
N ARG A 101 12.04 9.12 7.62
CA ARG A 101 12.25 10.56 7.83
C ARG A 101 13.34 10.86 8.87
N PHE A 102 13.41 10.11 9.96
CA PHE A 102 14.52 10.22 10.93
C PHE A 102 15.88 9.98 10.25
N ARG A 103 15.98 8.96 9.40
CA ARG A 103 17.19 8.70 8.64
C ARG A 103 17.53 9.82 7.64
N GLU A 104 16.54 10.32 6.91
CA GLU A 104 16.73 11.43 5.94
C GLU A 104 17.08 12.74 6.63
N ALA A 105 16.58 12.96 7.86
CA ALA A 105 16.96 14.11 8.69
C ALA A 105 18.38 14.02 9.23
N GLY A 106 19.04 12.83 9.15
CA GLY A 106 20.37 12.58 9.67
C GLY A 106 20.41 12.14 11.14
N GLU A 107 19.25 11.85 11.72
CA GLU A 107 19.10 11.40 13.13
C GLU A 107 19.44 9.91 13.31
N LEU A 108 19.48 9.14 12.22
CA LEU A 108 19.82 7.72 12.18
C LEU A 108 20.85 7.44 11.09
N THR A 109 21.87 6.66 11.41
CA THR A 109 22.72 6.01 10.43
C THR A 109 21.93 4.95 9.66
N TRP A 110 22.50 4.41 8.57
CA TRP A 110 21.86 3.33 7.80
C TRP A 110 21.65 2.06 8.63
N ASP A 111 22.66 1.68 9.44
CA ASP A 111 22.62 0.46 10.23
C ASP A 111 21.61 0.57 11.38
N GLU A 112 21.57 1.72 12.05
CA GLU A 112 20.54 2.02 13.07
C GLU A 112 19.14 2.01 12.46
N TYR A 113 18.95 2.63 11.30
CA TYR A 113 17.66 2.61 10.60
C TYR A 113 17.20 1.18 10.29
N LEU A 114 18.10 0.31 9.77
CA LEU A 114 17.74 -1.08 9.49
C LEU A 114 17.39 -1.87 10.75
N HIS A 115 18.12 -1.62 11.85
CA HIS A 115 17.83 -2.23 13.14
C HIS A 115 16.41 -1.82 13.63
N GLU A 116 16.16 -0.53 13.73
CA GLU A 116 14.86 -0.01 14.19
C GLU A 116 13.70 -0.43 13.28
N LEU A 117 13.92 -0.46 11.97
CA LEU A 117 12.96 -0.97 11.00
C LEU A 117 12.62 -2.45 11.23
N GLY A 118 13.62 -3.26 11.57
CA GLY A 118 13.43 -4.67 11.93
C GLY A 118 12.57 -4.84 13.19
N VAL A 119 12.88 -4.08 14.23
CA VAL A 119 12.11 -4.06 15.49
C VAL A 119 10.66 -3.65 15.25
N GLU A 120 10.47 -2.57 14.50
CA GLU A 120 9.13 -2.03 14.24
C GLU A 120 8.29 -2.96 13.34
N ARG A 121 8.89 -3.60 12.35
CA ARG A 121 8.22 -4.63 11.52
C ARG A 121 7.75 -5.81 12.37
N ALA A 122 8.58 -6.28 13.30
CA ALA A 122 8.21 -7.36 14.22
C ALA A 122 7.04 -6.94 15.13
N ARG A 123 7.07 -5.71 15.66
CA ARG A 123 6.00 -5.15 16.49
C ARG A 123 4.66 -5.08 15.71
N VAL A 124 4.69 -4.55 14.50
CA VAL A 124 3.49 -4.43 13.65
C VAL A 124 2.95 -5.81 13.28
N ALA A 125 3.83 -6.76 12.94
CA ALA A 125 3.43 -8.13 12.63
C ALA A 125 2.73 -8.82 13.81
N ALA A 126 3.21 -8.63 15.03
CA ALA A 126 2.58 -9.15 16.23
C ALA A 126 1.17 -8.58 16.43
N ILE A 127 0.98 -7.27 16.27
CA ILE A 127 -0.33 -6.61 16.37
C ILE A 127 -1.32 -7.15 15.32
N ILE A 128 -0.84 -7.36 14.08
CA ILE A 128 -1.67 -7.91 13.00
C ILE A 128 -2.07 -9.35 13.32
N ALA A 129 -1.16 -10.16 13.84
CA ALA A 129 -1.42 -11.55 14.22
C ALA A 129 -2.49 -11.66 15.35
N GLU A 130 -2.44 -10.77 16.33
CA GLU A 130 -3.43 -10.71 17.43
C GLU A 130 -4.83 -10.30 16.95
N ARG A 131 -4.94 -9.45 15.93
CA ARG A 131 -6.23 -8.97 15.39
C ARG A 131 -7.02 -10.05 14.63
N GLY A 132 -6.40 -11.16 14.25
CA GLY A 132 -7.03 -12.25 13.50
C GLY A 132 -7.50 -11.86 12.09
N SER A 133 -7.68 -12.85 11.21
CA SER A 133 -8.10 -12.65 9.81
C SER A 133 -9.64 -12.58 9.67
N GLY A 134 -10.33 -11.77 10.46
CA GLY A 134 -11.80 -11.71 10.50
C GLY A 134 -12.38 -10.69 9.51
N GLY A 135 -12.34 -10.94 8.21
CA GLY A 135 -13.02 -10.11 7.20
C GLY A 135 -14.08 -10.90 6.44
N ASN A 136 -15.26 -10.28 6.16
CA ASN A 136 -16.24 -10.88 5.26
C ASN A 136 -15.69 -10.84 3.83
N TYR A 137 -15.46 -12.04 3.25
CA TYR A 137 -14.92 -12.21 1.89
C TYR A 137 -15.63 -11.34 0.84
N TYR A 138 -16.97 -11.31 0.85
CA TYR A 138 -17.77 -10.55 -0.12
C TYR A 138 -17.65 -9.03 0.02
N ASN A 139 -17.22 -8.54 1.17
CA ASN A 139 -16.94 -7.11 1.37
C ASN A 139 -15.49 -6.78 1.00
N THR A 140 -14.57 -7.68 1.29
CA THR A 140 -13.13 -7.46 1.12
C THR A 140 -12.69 -7.64 -0.33
N LYS A 141 -13.21 -8.68 -1.02
CA LYS A 141 -12.78 -9.00 -2.38
C LYS A 141 -13.05 -7.89 -3.40
N PRO A 142 -14.23 -7.26 -3.47
CA PRO A 142 -14.47 -6.14 -4.40
C PRO A 142 -13.58 -4.92 -4.13
N VAL A 143 -13.17 -4.72 -2.87
CA VAL A 143 -12.26 -3.63 -2.52
C VAL A 143 -10.85 -3.92 -3.00
N GLN A 144 -10.39 -5.17 -2.85
CA GLN A 144 -9.05 -5.59 -3.28
C GLN A 144 -8.83 -5.47 -4.79
N ILE A 145 -9.81 -5.81 -5.60
CA ILE A 145 -9.71 -5.80 -7.08
C ILE A 145 -10.34 -4.56 -7.73
N GLY A 146 -10.89 -3.64 -6.93
CA GLY A 146 -11.61 -2.47 -7.39
C GLY A 146 -13.09 -2.77 -7.69
N LYS A 147 -14.00 -2.09 -6.97
CA LYS A 147 -15.46 -2.31 -7.10
C LYS A 147 -15.99 -2.17 -8.53
N ARG A 148 -15.48 -1.17 -9.27
CA ARG A 148 -15.90 -0.91 -10.66
C ARG A 148 -15.46 -2.05 -11.58
N PHE A 149 -14.23 -2.50 -11.46
CA PHE A 149 -13.69 -3.62 -12.24
C PHE A 149 -14.43 -4.91 -11.91
N ALA A 150 -14.61 -5.24 -10.62
CA ALA A 150 -15.36 -6.42 -10.19
C ALA A 150 -16.79 -6.43 -10.77
N ARG A 151 -17.50 -5.30 -10.71
CA ARG A 151 -18.85 -5.16 -11.25
C ARG A 151 -18.90 -5.33 -12.76
N ALA A 152 -18.00 -4.67 -13.49
CA ALA A 152 -17.91 -4.78 -14.94
C ALA A 152 -17.60 -6.21 -15.39
N LEU A 153 -16.67 -6.88 -14.72
CA LEU A 153 -16.28 -8.25 -15.03
C LEU A 153 -17.41 -9.25 -14.76
N VAL A 154 -18.13 -9.10 -13.62
CA VAL A 154 -19.29 -9.93 -13.31
C VAL A 154 -20.40 -9.70 -14.34
N ALA A 155 -20.73 -8.45 -14.68
CA ALA A 155 -21.73 -8.12 -15.70
C ALA A 155 -21.36 -8.74 -17.07
N SER A 156 -20.15 -8.50 -17.53
CA SER A 156 -19.63 -9.06 -18.80
C SER A 156 -19.69 -10.61 -18.84
N THR A 157 -19.47 -11.26 -17.69
CA THR A 157 -19.55 -12.73 -17.59
C THR A 157 -21.00 -13.20 -17.66
N MET A 158 -21.92 -12.51 -16.98
CA MET A 158 -23.35 -12.85 -17.01
C MET A 158 -23.99 -12.59 -18.40
N GLU A 159 -23.47 -11.60 -19.14
CA GLU A 159 -23.83 -11.30 -20.52
C GLU A 159 -23.18 -12.24 -21.53
N GLY A 160 -22.34 -13.18 -21.10
CA GLY A 160 -21.65 -14.16 -21.95
C GLY A 160 -20.48 -13.60 -22.77
N GLN A 161 -20.05 -12.37 -22.51
CA GLN A 161 -18.93 -11.71 -23.19
C GLN A 161 -17.56 -12.17 -22.62
N THR A 162 -17.53 -12.53 -21.34
CA THR A 162 -16.34 -13.10 -20.67
C THR A 162 -16.67 -14.51 -20.20
N SER A 163 -15.74 -15.46 -20.39
CA SER A 163 -15.94 -16.81 -19.89
C SER A 163 -15.88 -16.88 -18.37
N TYR A 164 -16.65 -17.79 -17.75
CA TYR A 164 -16.58 -18.04 -16.30
C TYR A 164 -15.17 -18.44 -15.85
N THR A 165 -14.45 -19.21 -16.66
CA THR A 165 -13.06 -19.60 -16.35
C THR A 165 -12.14 -18.38 -16.23
N GLU A 166 -12.25 -17.45 -17.15
CA GLU A 166 -11.46 -16.22 -17.14
C GLU A 166 -11.87 -15.30 -15.99
N ALA A 167 -13.17 -15.12 -15.77
CA ALA A 167 -13.68 -14.35 -14.65
C ALA A 167 -13.21 -14.92 -13.30
N PHE A 168 -13.24 -16.25 -13.14
CA PHE A 168 -12.74 -16.88 -11.91
C PHE A 168 -11.25 -16.66 -11.73
N ARG A 169 -10.46 -16.72 -12.79
CA ARG A 169 -9.02 -16.43 -12.75
C ARG A 169 -8.75 -14.98 -12.31
N LEU A 170 -9.42 -14.03 -12.97
CA LEU A 170 -9.24 -12.59 -12.71
C LEU A 170 -9.75 -12.17 -11.31
N LEU A 171 -10.84 -12.78 -10.85
CA LEU A 171 -11.40 -12.54 -9.51
C LEU A 171 -10.71 -13.38 -8.42
N GLY A 172 -9.85 -14.35 -8.80
CA GLY A 172 -9.24 -15.28 -7.86
C GLY A 172 -10.28 -16.17 -7.15
N LEU A 173 -11.33 -16.58 -7.88
CA LEU A 173 -12.40 -17.42 -7.36
C LEU A 173 -12.12 -18.90 -7.67
N LYS A 174 -12.61 -19.79 -6.79
CA LYS A 174 -12.50 -21.25 -6.96
C LYS A 174 -13.85 -21.96 -7.07
N LYS A 175 -14.96 -21.28 -6.76
CA LYS A 175 -16.31 -21.87 -6.71
C LYS A 175 -17.34 -20.97 -7.35
N ALA A 176 -18.29 -21.56 -8.11
CA ALA A 176 -19.39 -20.84 -8.75
C ALA A 176 -20.30 -20.14 -7.70
N SER A 177 -20.59 -20.82 -6.58
CA SER A 177 -21.40 -20.23 -5.51
C SER A 177 -20.80 -18.95 -4.93
N THR A 178 -19.46 -18.81 -4.96
CA THR A 178 -18.78 -17.58 -4.53
C THR A 178 -18.94 -16.46 -5.57
N PHE A 179 -18.96 -16.80 -6.85
CA PHE A 179 -19.25 -15.86 -7.94
C PHE A 179 -20.69 -15.33 -7.83
N ASP A 180 -21.67 -16.22 -7.62
CA ASP A 180 -23.08 -15.83 -7.47
C ASP A 180 -23.28 -14.89 -6.27
N GLY A 181 -22.70 -15.22 -5.11
CA GLY A 181 -22.73 -14.35 -3.94
C GLY A 181 -22.05 -12.99 -4.14
N LEU A 182 -21.00 -12.94 -4.99
CA LEU A 182 -20.35 -11.71 -5.37
C LEU A 182 -21.24 -10.88 -6.32
N ALA A 183 -21.90 -11.52 -7.29
CA ALA A 183 -22.85 -10.87 -8.20
C ALA A 183 -24.01 -10.21 -7.44
N ASP A 184 -24.60 -10.93 -6.48
CA ASP A 184 -25.64 -10.40 -5.61
C ASP A 184 -25.15 -9.17 -4.83
N ARG A 185 -23.96 -9.25 -4.24
CA ARG A 185 -23.39 -8.16 -3.44
C ARG A 185 -23.05 -6.92 -4.28
N LEU A 186 -22.68 -7.11 -5.54
CA LEU A 186 -22.38 -6.02 -6.48
C LEU A 186 -23.64 -5.45 -7.17
N GLY A 187 -24.80 -6.06 -6.95
CA GLY A 187 -26.07 -5.64 -7.58
C GLY A 187 -26.05 -5.86 -9.08
N VAL A 188 -25.43 -6.95 -9.53
CA VAL A 188 -25.41 -7.40 -10.92
C VAL A 188 -26.26 -8.66 -11.00
N ARG A 189 -27.51 -8.48 -11.34
CA ARG A 189 -28.47 -9.54 -11.72
C ARG A 189 -29.38 -9.05 -12.84
#